data_d4c58955cc15ee046e6790d6ca0b26ea
#
_entry.id   d4c58955cc15ee046e6790d6ca0b26ea
#
_cell.length_a   1.000
_cell.length_b   1.000
_cell.length_c   1.000
_cell.angle_alpha   90.00
_cell.angle_beta   90.00
_cell.angle_gamma   90.00
#
_symmetry.space_group_name_H-M   'P 1'
#
loop_
_entity.id
_entity.type
_entity.pdbx_description
1 polymer ?
#
loop_
_entity_poly.entity_id
_entity_poly.type
_entity_poly.pdbx_seq_one_letter_code
_entity_poly.pdbx_strand_id
1 'polypeptide(L)'
;MYDTPLTGLVLSGGGARAAYQVGVLKAIAELRRAHASESALRRNPFGVICGTSAGAINAAALACNADQFDTAVQAISDFWEHFSADQIYRADSLGVIRSGAPPPLSTKPVRGVSYMRSL
;
A
#
# COMPACT_ATOMS: atom_id res chain seq x y z
N MET A 1 23.30 9.25 25.96
CA MET A 1 22.17 9.37 25.03
C MET A 1 22.27 8.19 24.07
N TYR A 2 21.45 7.20 24.26
CA TYR A 2 21.45 6.04 23.33
C TYR A 2 20.71 6.48 22.09
N ASP A 3 21.44 6.65 21.00
CA ASP A 3 20.90 6.93 19.68
C ASP A 3 20.15 5.67 19.21
N THR A 4 18.84 5.65 19.37
CA THR A 4 18.04 4.56 18.81
C THR A 4 18.11 4.68 17.29
N PRO A 5 18.58 3.64 16.59
CA PRO A 5 18.72 3.70 15.15
C PRO A 5 17.37 3.99 14.50
N LEU A 6 17.33 5.03 13.68
CA LEU A 6 16.16 5.42 12.94
C LEU A 6 16.06 4.58 11.66
N THR A 7 14.99 3.81 11.53
CA THR A 7 14.73 3.02 10.32
C THR A 7 13.80 3.77 9.39
N GLY A 8 14.22 3.93 8.13
CA GLY A 8 13.42 4.51 7.08
C GLY A 8 12.80 3.45 6.17
N LEU A 9 11.57 3.70 5.70
CA LEU A 9 10.88 2.90 4.71
C LEU A 9 10.65 3.73 3.45
N VAL A 10 11.06 3.22 2.29
CA VAL A 10 10.82 3.83 1.00
C VAL A 10 9.95 2.91 0.15
N LEU A 11 8.78 3.39 -0.25
CA LEU A 11 7.80 2.67 -1.05
C LEU A 11 7.73 3.28 -2.44
N SER A 12 8.31 2.60 -3.42
CA SER A 12 8.34 3.07 -4.80
C SER A 12 6.98 2.95 -5.48
N GLY A 13 6.74 3.78 -6.49
CA GLY A 13 5.60 3.67 -7.37
C GLY A 13 5.68 2.42 -8.26
N GLY A 14 4.63 2.19 -9.04
CA GLY A 14 4.59 1.11 -10.02
C GLY A 14 3.23 0.39 -10.11
N GLY A 15 2.13 1.08 -9.83
CA GLY A 15 0.78 0.54 -9.97
C GLY A 15 0.59 -0.76 -9.16
N ALA A 16 0.37 -1.87 -9.84
CA ALA A 16 0.15 -3.17 -9.22
C ALA A 16 1.29 -3.67 -8.30
N ARG A 17 2.51 -3.13 -8.44
CA ARG A 17 3.61 -3.46 -7.52
C ARG A 17 3.36 -2.98 -6.09
N ALA A 18 2.47 -2.03 -5.89
CA ALA A 18 2.08 -1.62 -4.55
C ALA A 18 1.39 -2.75 -3.76
N ALA A 19 0.67 -3.63 -4.43
CA ALA A 19 0.12 -4.84 -3.81
C ALA A 19 1.21 -5.81 -3.33
N TYR A 20 2.33 -5.92 -4.07
CA TYR A 20 3.50 -6.68 -3.62
C TYR A 20 4.09 -6.09 -2.33
N GLN A 21 4.17 -4.76 -2.23
CA GLN A 21 4.64 -4.09 -1.02
C GLN A 21 3.79 -4.46 0.20
N VAL A 22 2.49 -4.62 0.01
CA VAL A 22 1.57 -5.08 1.09
C VAL A 22 1.96 -6.46 1.60
N GLY A 23 2.29 -7.40 0.71
CA GLY A 23 2.78 -8.72 1.09
C GLY A 23 4.05 -8.66 1.95
N VAL A 24 4.98 -7.79 1.61
CA VAL A 24 6.21 -7.54 2.40
C VAL A 24 5.86 -6.95 3.78
N LEU A 25 4.97 -5.98 3.83
CA LEU A 25 4.53 -5.37 5.09
C LEU A 25 3.82 -6.39 6.00
N LYS A 26 2.99 -7.28 5.43
CA LYS A 26 2.37 -8.40 6.17
C LYS A 26 3.42 -9.33 6.76
N ALA A 27 4.42 -9.72 5.99
CA ALA A 27 5.51 -10.55 6.48
C ALA A 27 6.30 -9.88 7.61
N ILE A 28 6.56 -8.58 7.51
CA ILE A 28 7.18 -7.80 8.59
C ILE A 28 6.31 -7.82 9.85
N ALA A 29 5.00 -7.62 9.72
CA ALA A 29 4.06 -7.67 10.83
C ALA A 29 4.06 -9.06 11.51
N GLU A 30 4.08 -10.14 10.74
CA GLU A 30 4.15 -11.51 11.25
C GLU A 30 5.46 -11.80 11.99
N LEU A 31 6.60 -11.42 11.41
CA LEU A 31 7.90 -11.56 12.06
C LEU A 31 7.99 -10.78 13.37
N ARG A 32 7.43 -9.58 13.39
CA ARG A 32 7.38 -8.78 14.63
C ARG A 32 6.52 -9.44 15.69
N ARG A 33 5.35 -9.97 15.35
CA ARG A 33 4.49 -10.71 16.30
C ARG A 33 5.19 -11.93 16.90
N ALA A 34 6.06 -12.59 16.14
CA ALA A 34 6.81 -13.74 16.63
C ALA A 34 7.97 -13.37 17.57
N HIS A 35 8.53 -12.15 17.47
CA HIS A 35 9.80 -11.82 18.14
C HIS A 35 9.79 -10.55 18.98
N ALA A 36 8.79 -9.68 18.86
CA ALA A 36 8.74 -8.43 19.57
C ALA A 36 7.88 -8.48 20.83
N SER A 37 8.18 -7.62 21.81
CA SER A 37 7.33 -7.42 22.97
C SER A 37 6.00 -6.74 22.58
N GLU A 38 4.97 -6.93 23.39
CA GLU A 38 3.65 -6.34 23.13
C GLU A 38 3.69 -4.81 22.99
N SER A 39 4.50 -4.14 23.80
CA SER A 39 4.70 -2.68 23.72
C SER A 39 5.38 -2.25 22.41
N ALA A 40 6.29 -3.07 21.87
CA ALA A 40 6.95 -2.81 20.60
C ALA A 40 6.02 -3.05 19.41
N LEU A 41 5.07 -3.98 19.51
CA LEU A 41 4.12 -4.31 18.44
C LEU A 41 3.18 -3.15 18.13
N ARG A 42 2.83 -2.33 19.10
CA ARG A 42 1.94 -1.18 18.92
C ARG A 42 2.55 -0.09 18.04
N ARG A 43 3.87 0.05 18.07
CA ARG A 43 4.56 1.13 17.36
C ARG A 43 4.88 0.75 15.91
N ASN A 44 4.84 1.74 15.03
CA ASN A 44 5.40 1.59 13.69
C ASN A 44 6.92 1.40 13.81
N PRO A 45 7.51 0.35 13.18
CA PRO A 45 8.95 0.14 13.23
C PRO A 45 9.75 1.16 12.42
N PHE A 46 9.08 1.93 11.57
CA PHE A 46 9.69 2.90 10.68
C PHE A 46 9.48 4.31 11.23
N GLY A 47 10.58 4.99 11.55
CA GLY A 47 10.55 6.38 12.01
C GLY A 47 10.39 7.39 10.88
N VAL A 48 10.77 7.01 9.65
CA VAL A 48 10.58 7.81 8.44
C VAL A 48 9.94 6.93 7.37
N ILE A 49 8.89 7.43 6.74
CA ILE A 49 8.19 6.73 5.65
C ILE A 49 8.08 7.66 4.45
N CYS A 50 8.58 7.19 3.32
CA CYS A 50 8.51 7.90 2.04
C CYS A 50 7.80 7.02 1.01
N GLY A 51 7.01 7.64 0.13
CA GLY A 51 6.34 6.91 -0.94
C GLY A 51 6.11 7.78 -2.16
N THR A 52 6.07 7.14 -3.34
CA THR A 52 5.76 7.78 -4.61
C THR A 52 4.63 7.04 -5.33
N SER A 53 3.72 7.77 -5.99
CA SER A 53 2.60 7.20 -6.74
C SER A 53 1.78 6.20 -5.86
N ALA A 54 1.55 4.99 -6.33
CA ALA A 54 0.85 3.94 -5.56
C ALA A 54 1.55 3.62 -4.22
N GLY A 55 2.88 3.73 -4.14
CA GLY A 55 3.63 3.61 -2.88
C GLY A 55 3.34 4.74 -1.89
N ALA A 56 2.95 5.93 -2.37
CA ALA A 56 2.53 7.03 -1.50
C ALA A 56 1.20 6.73 -0.79
N ILE A 57 0.30 5.97 -1.41
CA ILE A 57 -0.94 5.51 -0.79
C ILE A 57 -0.62 4.61 0.41
N ASN A 58 0.27 3.63 0.21
CA ASN A 58 0.71 2.75 1.28
C ASN A 58 1.44 3.51 2.39
N ALA A 59 2.31 4.45 2.03
CA ALA A 59 3.04 5.30 2.97
C ALA A 59 2.10 6.15 3.82
N ALA A 60 1.10 6.78 3.21
CA ALA A 60 0.11 7.60 3.90
C ALA A 60 -0.73 6.76 4.87
N ALA A 61 -1.19 5.59 4.45
CA ALA A 61 -1.97 4.69 5.30
C ALA A 61 -1.17 4.21 6.52
N LEU A 62 0.12 3.89 6.35
CA LEU A 62 1.01 3.55 7.46
C LEU A 62 1.22 4.72 8.42
N ALA A 63 1.38 5.94 7.89
CA ALA A 63 1.59 7.13 8.70
C ALA A 63 0.34 7.53 9.49
N CYS A 64 -0.85 7.42 8.90
CA CYS A 64 -2.12 7.72 9.56
C CYS A 64 -2.41 6.80 10.75
N ASN A 65 -1.83 5.60 10.77
CA ASN A 65 -2.00 4.61 11.84
C ASN A 65 -0.65 4.25 12.47
N ALA A 66 0.19 5.24 12.71
CA ALA A 66 1.57 5.04 13.17
C ALA A 66 1.69 4.36 14.56
N ASP A 67 0.66 4.43 15.37
CA ASP A 67 0.55 3.80 16.68
C ASP A 67 0.01 2.35 16.64
N GLN A 68 -0.45 1.89 15.48
CA GLN A 68 -1.06 0.57 15.28
C GLN A 68 -0.62 -0.05 13.94
N PHE A 69 0.64 -0.45 13.87
CA PHE A 69 1.25 -0.94 12.62
C PHE A 69 0.48 -2.10 11.99
N ASP A 70 0.08 -3.10 12.78
CA ASP A 70 -0.65 -4.27 12.27
C ASP A 70 -2.02 -3.89 11.70
N THR A 71 -2.73 -2.97 12.35
CA THR A 71 -4.00 -2.42 11.86
C THR A 71 -3.82 -1.66 10.55
N ALA A 72 -2.75 -0.87 10.45
CA ALA A 72 -2.42 -0.16 9.21
C ALA A 72 -2.15 -1.12 8.06
N VAL A 73 -1.36 -2.17 8.30
CA VAL A 73 -1.04 -3.18 7.29
C VAL A 73 -2.30 -3.92 6.83
N GLN A 74 -3.19 -4.26 7.75
CA GLN A 74 -4.46 -4.90 7.40
C GLN A 74 -5.34 -3.97 6.56
N ALA A 75 -5.48 -2.71 6.95
CA ALA A 75 -6.27 -1.74 6.19
C ALA A 75 -5.75 -1.53 4.75
N ILE A 76 -4.42 -1.52 4.58
CA ILE A 76 -3.80 -1.45 3.25
C ILE A 76 -4.10 -2.72 2.45
N SER A 77 -4.04 -3.90 3.09
CA SER A 77 -4.38 -5.17 2.46
C SER A 77 -5.81 -5.17 1.94
N ASP A 78 -6.75 -4.80 2.79
CA ASP A 78 -8.17 -4.72 2.43
C ASP A 78 -8.42 -3.71 1.30
N PHE A 79 -7.73 -2.58 1.32
CA PHE A 79 -7.80 -1.60 0.25
C PHE A 79 -7.38 -2.20 -1.09
N TRP A 80 -6.22 -2.85 -1.16
CA TRP A 80 -5.71 -3.43 -2.42
C TRP A 80 -6.49 -4.66 -2.88
N GLU A 81 -7.08 -5.44 -1.97
CA GLU A 81 -7.96 -6.55 -2.32
C GLU A 81 -9.25 -6.09 -3.02
N HIS A 82 -9.79 -4.93 -2.63
CA HIS A 82 -11.00 -4.36 -3.21
C HIS A 82 -10.72 -3.42 -4.38
N PHE A 83 -9.47 -3.04 -4.57
CA PHE A 83 -9.07 -2.13 -5.64
C PHE A 83 -8.94 -2.87 -6.96
N SER A 84 -9.78 -2.54 -7.94
CA SER A 84 -9.70 -3.20 -9.24
C SER A 84 -8.56 -2.66 -10.09
N ALA A 85 -7.83 -3.55 -10.76
CA ALA A 85 -6.72 -3.19 -11.64
C ALA A 85 -7.15 -2.21 -12.76
N ASP A 86 -8.39 -2.26 -13.20
CA ASP A 86 -8.94 -1.35 -14.21
C ASP A 86 -8.98 0.11 -13.74
N GLN A 87 -9.09 0.35 -12.46
CA GLN A 87 -9.02 1.71 -11.92
C GLN A 87 -7.62 2.28 -12.00
N ILE A 88 -6.60 1.42 -11.92
CA ILE A 88 -5.19 1.82 -12.08
C ILE A 88 -4.84 2.03 -13.55
N TYR A 89 -5.25 1.12 -14.41
CA TYR A 89 -4.88 1.14 -15.83
C TYR A 89 -5.67 2.14 -16.67
N ARG A 90 -6.81 2.62 -16.20
CA ARG A 90 -7.52 3.73 -16.86
C ARG A 90 -6.87 5.08 -16.66
N ALA A 91 -6.01 5.21 -15.68
CA ALA A 91 -5.16 6.37 -15.51
C ALA A 91 -3.92 6.33 -16.41
N ASP A 92 -3.61 5.18 -17.05
CA ASP A 92 -2.57 5.14 -18.07
C ASP A 92 -3.18 5.57 -19.41
N SER A 93 -3.14 6.63 -19.64
CA SER A 93 -2.57 7.63 -20.51
C SER A 93 -2.52 7.38 -22.00
N LEU A 94 -2.69 6.20 -22.52
CA LEU A 94 -2.82 6.05 -23.96
C LEU A 94 -4.14 6.65 -24.49
N GLY A 95 -5.19 6.61 -23.67
CA GLY A 95 -6.45 7.27 -23.96
C GLY A 95 -6.37 8.79 -23.76
N VAL A 96 -5.72 9.25 -22.70
CA VAL A 96 -5.61 10.68 -22.37
C VAL A 96 -4.66 11.41 -23.30
N ILE A 97 -3.52 10.81 -23.65
CA ILE A 97 -2.55 11.40 -24.60
C ILE A 97 -3.12 11.43 -26.01
N ARG A 98 -3.96 10.47 -26.39
CA ARG A 98 -4.48 10.36 -27.76
C ARG A 98 -5.73 11.20 -28.02
N SER A 99 -6.51 11.55 -27.00
CA SER A 99 -7.77 12.26 -27.18
C SER A 99 -7.83 13.64 -26.55
N GLY A 100 -6.91 14.00 -25.68
CA GLY A 100 -6.98 15.29 -24.96
C GLY A 100 -8.27 15.48 -24.15
N ALA A 101 -9.10 14.46 -24.05
CA ALA A 101 -10.37 14.49 -23.34
C ALA A 101 -10.32 13.57 -22.11
N PRO A 102 -10.97 13.92 -21.00
CA PRO A 102 -11.08 13.02 -19.87
C PRO A 102 -11.83 11.74 -20.30
N PRO A 103 -11.42 10.57 -19.84
CA PRO A 103 -12.08 9.32 -20.16
C PRO A 103 -13.54 9.36 -19.70
N PRO A 104 -14.49 8.83 -20.47
CA PRO A 104 -15.87 8.74 -20.03
C PRO A 104 -15.97 7.89 -18.76
N LEU A 105 -16.72 8.37 -17.78
CA LEU A 105 -17.06 7.61 -16.59
C LEU A 105 -17.80 6.34 -17.02
N SER A 106 -17.13 5.21 -17.03
CA SER A 106 -17.76 3.94 -17.37
C SER A 106 -18.54 3.43 -16.17
N THR A 107 -19.83 3.35 -16.33
CA THR A 107 -20.78 2.79 -15.35
C THR A 107 -20.88 1.27 -15.40
N LYS A 108 -20.06 0.60 -16.22
CA LYS A 108 -20.09 -0.87 -16.29
C LYS A 108 -19.36 -1.46 -15.09
N PRO A 109 -20.00 -2.36 -14.33
CA PRO A 109 -19.32 -3.08 -13.27
C PRO A 109 -18.19 -3.91 -13.90
N VAL A 110 -16.98 -3.64 -13.50
CA VAL A 110 -15.83 -4.41 -13.93
C VAL A 110 -15.90 -5.77 -13.25
N ARG A 111 -15.95 -6.83 -14.01
CA ARG A 111 -15.77 -8.18 -13.48
C ARG A 111 -14.35 -8.23 -12.90
N GLY A 112 -14.29 -8.37 -11.58
CA GLY A 112 -13.07 -8.31 -10.82
C GLY A 112 -11.98 -9.24 -11.38
N VAL A 113 -10.79 -8.71 -11.44
CA VAL A 113 -9.62 -9.50 -11.81
C VAL A 113 -9.34 -10.46 -10.65
N SER A 114 -9.68 -11.70 -10.86
CA SER A 114 -9.64 -12.78 -9.88
C SER A 114 -8.24 -13.02 -9.27
N TYR A 115 -7.18 -12.56 -9.91
CA TYR A 115 -5.84 -12.86 -9.45
C TYR A 115 -5.37 -12.00 -8.25
N MET A 116 -6.01 -10.87 -7.98
CA MET A 116 -5.73 -10.10 -6.76
C MET A 116 -6.31 -10.73 -5.49
N ARG A 117 -7.24 -11.70 -5.65
CA ARG A 117 -7.78 -12.47 -4.52
C ARG A 117 -6.86 -13.62 -4.08
N SER A 118 -5.82 -13.91 -4.85
CA SER A 118 -4.91 -15.03 -4.59
C SER A 118 -3.58 -14.59 -3.95
N LEU A 119 -3.43 -13.32 -3.64
CA LEU A 119 -2.33 -12.75 -2.89
C LEU A 119 -2.76 -12.53 -1.44
#